data_6a82de5dd498670ecd86db8f1ee180c2
#
_entry.id   6a82de5dd498670ecd86db8f1ee180c2
#
_cell.length_a   1.000
_cell.length_b   1.000
_cell.length_c   1.000
_cell.angle_alpha   90.00
_cell.angle_beta   90.00
_cell.angle_gamma   90.00
#
_symmetry.space_group_name_H-M   'P 1'
#
loop_
_entity.id
_entity.type
_entity.pdbx_description
1 polymer ?
#
loop_
_entity_poly.entity_id
_entity_poly.type
_entity_poly.pdbx_seq_one_letter_code
_entity_poly.pdbx_strand_id
1 'polypeptide(L)'
;MRGQLLQHSLGGWPLGCGHTIPDAQITYLKIGELNADRSNLILVPSSYGARPGDLAWLAGPVLDPDRYCIVIAGQFGNGASSSPSHGAMGLAEQGWVVTHRDNVAAQRHLLEETFGVDRLALIYGWSMGAQQAYQWAVDQPEWVERICCVCGTARTSPHNRLFCLSLRQALTADAHWTGAGFSSPPEQGLRTYALIYASWAASQPFFRGVQEPVEQHVEQQWLPHYQRHDPRDLIAMLDTWLAHDVAAGADLPSTLAAIRARTAVVAGSHDLYFTPDDLAADAAAIPGAKWHLIQSELGHRAGNPHSSAAEQQQLQRIVADLLAQPITL
;
A
#
# COMPACT_ATOMS: atom_id res chain seq x y z
N MET A 1 6.04 -22.38 0.33
CA MET A 1 5.15 -22.63 -0.84
C MET A 1 4.86 -21.28 -1.50
N ARG A 2 5.08 -21.15 -2.81
CA ARG A 2 4.68 -19.92 -3.54
C ARG A 2 3.17 -20.02 -3.76
N GLY A 3 2.40 -19.05 -3.26
CA GLY A 3 0.95 -18.99 -3.49
C GLY A 3 0.61 -18.84 -4.97
N GLN A 4 -0.62 -19.18 -5.36
CA GLN A 4 -1.12 -19.01 -6.72
C GLN A 4 -1.66 -17.59 -6.89
N LEU A 5 -1.21 -16.89 -7.95
CA LEU A 5 -1.79 -15.62 -8.36
C LEU A 5 -3.14 -15.90 -9.04
N LEU A 6 -4.18 -15.27 -8.51
CA LEU A 6 -5.57 -15.44 -8.91
C LEU A 6 -6.20 -14.11 -9.29
N GLN A 7 -7.29 -14.16 -10.03
CA GLN A 7 -8.11 -13.00 -10.38
C GLN A 7 -9.53 -13.22 -9.91
N HIS A 8 -10.16 -12.16 -9.42
CA HIS A 8 -11.57 -12.11 -9.06
C HIS A 8 -12.26 -11.07 -9.94
N SER A 9 -13.33 -11.49 -10.60
CA SER A 9 -14.16 -10.60 -11.43
C SER A 9 -15.14 -9.83 -10.57
N LEU A 10 -15.21 -8.52 -10.79
CA LEU A 10 -16.13 -7.61 -10.12
C LEU A 10 -17.29 -7.18 -11.05
N GLY A 11 -17.22 -7.58 -12.36
CA GLY A 11 -18.16 -7.09 -13.36
C GLY A 11 -18.09 -5.58 -13.59
N GLY A 12 -19.21 -4.95 -13.88
CA GLY A 12 -19.31 -3.50 -13.99
C GLY A 12 -19.18 -2.86 -12.60
N TRP A 13 -18.02 -2.22 -12.33
CA TRP A 13 -17.70 -1.70 -11.00
C TRP A 13 -17.73 -0.17 -10.96
N PRO A 14 -18.66 0.44 -10.22
CA PRO A 14 -18.75 1.89 -10.07
C PRO A 14 -17.64 2.41 -9.15
N LEU A 15 -17.06 3.55 -9.51
CA LEU A 15 -16.06 4.27 -8.71
C LEU A 15 -16.67 5.55 -8.12
N GLY A 16 -16.10 6.00 -7.01
CA GLY A 16 -16.51 7.24 -6.34
C GLY A 16 -16.40 8.50 -7.19
N CYS A 17 -15.56 8.50 -8.23
CA CYS A 17 -15.46 9.60 -9.20
C CYS A 17 -16.60 9.64 -10.24
N GLY A 18 -17.56 8.71 -10.20
CA GLY A 18 -18.70 8.63 -11.11
C GLY A 18 -18.48 7.83 -12.39
N HIS A 19 -17.28 7.33 -12.63
CA HIS A 19 -16.99 6.39 -13.71
C HIS A 19 -17.29 4.94 -13.30
N THR A 20 -17.46 4.06 -14.29
CA THR A 20 -17.62 2.61 -14.08
C THR A 20 -16.55 1.88 -14.86
N ILE A 21 -15.83 0.96 -14.20
CA ILE A 21 -14.95 0.02 -14.90
C ILE A 21 -15.84 -1.11 -15.43
N PRO A 22 -15.95 -1.32 -16.77
CA PRO A 22 -16.96 -2.23 -17.34
C PRO A 22 -16.78 -3.69 -16.91
N ASP A 23 -15.53 -4.19 -16.94
CA ASP A 23 -15.15 -5.57 -16.62
C ASP A 23 -14.04 -5.54 -15.57
N ALA A 24 -14.36 -5.00 -14.41
CA ALA A 24 -13.40 -4.80 -13.34
C ALA A 24 -12.88 -6.14 -12.78
N GLN A 25 -11.59 -6.18 -12.52
CA GLN A 25 -10.91 -7.33 -11.94
C GLN A 25 -9.94 -6.89 -10.85
N ILE A 26 -9.88 -7.66 -9.77
CA ILE A 26 -8.87 -7.55 -8.75
C ILE A 26 -8.02 -8.81 -8.70
N THR A 27 -6.71 -8.63 -8.73
CA THR A 27 -5.74 -9.72 -8.65
C THR A 27 -5.33 -9.93 -7.21
N TYR A 28 -5.21 -11.18 -6.78
CA TYR A 28 -4.79 -11.51 -5.43
C TYR A 28 -3.92 -12.76 -5.38
N LEU A 29 -3.19 -12.93 -4.28
CA LEU A 29 -2.40 -14.12 -3.96
C LEU A 29 -2.93 -14.71 -2.65
N LYS A 30 -3.22 -16.02 -2.64
CA LYS A 30 -3.60 -16.76 -1.43
C LYS A 30 -2.42 -17.60 -0.96
N ILE A 31 -2.08 -17.51 0.33
CA ILE A 31 -1.06 -18.34 1.00
C ILE A 31 -1.66 -18.85 2.32
N GLY A 32 -1.46 -20.12 2.65
CA GLY A 32 -2.07 -20.74 3.82
C GLY A 32 -3.54 -21.13 3.59
N GLU A 33 -4.17 -21.69 4.62
CA GLU A 33 -5.52 -22.22 4.51
C GLU A 33 -6.48 -21.54 5.48
N LEU A 34 -7.72 -21.35 5.00
CA LEU A 34 -8.82 -20.83 5.81
C LEU A 34 -9.30 -21.94 6.77
N ASN A 35 -9.43 -21.63 8.06
CA ASN A 35 -9.95 -22.56 9.04
C ASN A 35 -11.47 -22.75 8.90
N ALA A 36 -12.04 -23.74 9.62
CA ALA A 36 -13.44 -24.12 9.46
C ALA A 36 -14.43 -23.01 9.84
N ASP A 37 -14.11 -22.18 10.82
CA ASP A 37 -14.92 -21.04 11.27
C ASP A 37 -14.57 -19.71 10.55
N ARG A 38 -13.64 -19.78 9.60
CA ARG A 38 -13.21 -18.65 8.75
C ARG A 38 -12.70 -17.44 9.52
N SER A 39 -12.17 -17.64 10.74
CA SER A 39 -11.74 -16.57 11.64
C SER A 39 -10.26 -16.18 11.46
N ASN A 40 -9.48 -16.91 10.64
CA ASN A 40 -8.02 -16.75 10.53
C ASN A 40 -7.55 -16.03 9.27
N LEU A 41 -8.41 -15.23 8.61
CA LEU A 41 -8.01 -14.53 7.41
C LEU A 41 -7.25 -13.24 7.74
N ILE A 42 -6.06 -13.10 7.16
CA ILE A 42 -5.26 -11.87 7.16
C ILE A 42 -5.30 -11.27 5.76
N LEU A 43 -5.71 -10.01 5.66
CA LEU A 43 -5.63 -9.23 4.43
C LEU A 43 -4.33 -8.43 4.39
N VAL A 44 -3.64 -8.46 3.24
CA VAL A 44 -2.48 -7.62 2.95
C VAL A 44 -2.78 -6.80 1.69
N PRO A 45 -3.25 -5.57 1.79
CA PRO A 45 -3.43 -4.69 0.64
C PRO A 45 -2.07 -4.35 0.01
N SER A 46 -1.99 -4.35 -1.33
CA SER A 46 -0.76 -4.01 -2.04
C SER A 46 -0.39 -2.54 -1.90
N SER A 47 0.90 -2.25 -1.99
CA SER A 47 1.47 -0.91 -1.90
C SER A 47 1.64 -0.27 -3.28
N TYR A 48 2.11 0.98 -3.32
CA TYR A 48 2.47 1.68 -4.55
C TYR A 48 3.49 0.87 -5.37
N GLY A 49 3.22 0.69 -6.66
CA GLY A 49 4.09 -0.06 -7.55
C GLY A 49 4.24 -1.55 -7.22
N ALA A 50 3.48 -2.09 -6.28
CA ALA A 50 3.55 -3.49 -5.89
C ALA A 50 2.40 -4.31 -6.50
N ARG A 51 2.75 -5.46 -7.06
CA ARG A 51 1.80 -6.53 -7.39
C ARG A 51 1.71 -7.48 -6.21
N PRO A 52 0.64 -8.28 -6.09
CA PRO A 52 0.49 -9.20 -4.95
C PRO A 52 1.70 -10.10 -4.70
N GLY A 53 2.36 -10.58 -5.75
CA GLY A 53 3.56 -11.42 -5.65
C GLY A 53 4.77 -10.73 -5.02
N ASP A 54 4.87 -9.41 -5.11
CA ASP A 54 5.99 -8.63 -4.55
C ASP A 54 5.97 -8.60 -3.01
N LEU A 55 4.81 -8.88 -2.40
CA LEU A 55 4.63 -8.93 -0.94
C LEU A 55 4.58 -10.37 -0.39
N ALA A 56 4.73 -11.40 -1.24
CA ALA A 56 4.66 -12.80 -0.84
C ALA A 56 5.73 -13.20 0.20
N TRP A 57 6.82 -12.46 0.29
CA TRP A 57 7.89 -12.66 1.27
C TRP A 57 7.42 -12.49 2.73
N LEU A 58 6.31 -11.76 2.97
CA LEU A 58 5.73 -11.59 4.31
C LEU A 58 5.29 -12.92 4.93
N ALA A 59 4.87 -13.88 4.10
CA ALA A 59 4.47 -15.20 4.56
C ALA A 59 5.70 -16.02 5.00
N GLY A 60 5.74 -16.36 6.27
CA GLY A 60 6.83 -17.01 6.99
C GLY A 60 7.60 -16.02 7.87
N PRO A 61 8.32 -15.05 7.31
CA PRO A 61 9.11 -14.10 8.11
C PRO A 61 8.31 -13.19 9.03
N VAL A 62 7.09 -12.80 8.64
CA VAL A 62 6.25 -11.86 9.41
C VAL A 62 4.90 -12.45 9.76
N LEU A 63 4.24 -13.08 8.79
CA LEU A 63 2.91 -13.67 8.92
C LEU A 63 3.01 -15.19 8.82
N ASP A 64 2.46 -15.90 9.79
CA ASP A 64 2.54 -17.36 9.88
C ASP A 64 1.50 -18.05 8.96
N PRO A 65 1.92 -18.64 7.81
CA PRO A 65 1.00 -19.26 6.86
C PRO A 65 0.45 -20.63 7.34
N ASP A 66 1.03 -21.22 8.39
CA ASP A 66 0.52 -22.46 8.97
C ASP A 66 -0.67 -22.20 9.89
N ARG A 67 -0.82 -20.97 10.39
CA ARG A 67 -1.91 -20.55 11.27
C ARG A 67 -2.96 -19.68 10.56
N TYR A 68 -2.59 -18.95 9.54
CA TYR A 68 -3.42 -17.93 8.91
C TYR A 68 -3.55 -18.13 7.41
N CYS A 69 -4.75 -17.87 6.90
CA CYS A 69 -4.99 -17.67 5.47
C CYS A 69 -4.62 -16.22 5.13
N ILE A 70 -3.54 -16.05 4.39
CA ILE A 70 -3.02 -14.74 3.99
C ILE A 70 -3.49 -14.44 2.58
N VAL A 71 -4.29 -13.38 2.42
CA VAL A 71 -4.75 -12.88 1.13
C VAL A 71 -4.05 -11.57 0.85
N ILE A 72 -3.13 -11.58 -0.12
CA ILE A 72 -2.46 -10.37 -0.59
C ILE A 72 -3.26 -9.86 -1.77
N ALA A 73 -4.01 -8.78 -1.58
CA ALA A 73 -4.89 -8.23 -2.59
C ALA A 73 -4.23 -7.07 -3.35
N GLY A 74 -4.39 -7.07 -4.67
CA GLY A 74 -4.03 -5.94 -5.52
C GLY A 74 -4.91 -4.72 -5.26
N GLN A 75 -4.58 -3.64 -5.93
CA GLN A 75 -5.40 -2.42 -6.01
C GLN A 75 -5.60 -2.04 -7.47
N PHE A 76 -6.62 -1.28 -7.78
CA PHE A 76 -6.80 -0.71 -9.10
C PHE A 76 -5.60 0.18 -9.47
N GLY A 77 -5.21 0.14 -10.75
CA GLY A 77 -4.10 0.92 -11.26
C GLY A 77 -2.71 0.30 -11.06
N ASN A 78 -2.57 -0.90 -10.45
CA ASN A 78 -1.26 -1.50 -10.17
C ASN A 78 -0.67 -2.35 -11.32
N GLY A 79 -1.30 -2.36 -12.50
CA GLY A 79 -0.86 -3.13 -13.65
C GLY A 79 -1.08 -4.65 -13.54
N ALA A 80 -1.76 -5.12 -12.49
CA ALA A 80 -2.17 -6.51 -12.32
C ALA A 80 -3.69 -6.63 -12.16
N SER A 81 -4.31 -5.75 -11.38
CA SER A 81 -5.76 -5.50 -11.34
C SER A 81 -6.15 -4.57 -12.49
N SER A 82 -7.43 -4.23 -12.63
CA SER A 82 -7.88 -3.26 -13.64
C SER A 82 -7.07 -1.97 -13.58
N SER A 83 -6.50 -1.57 -14.71
CA SER A 83 -5.47 -0.52 -14.79
C SER A 83 -5.55 0.24 -16.11
N PRO A 84 -5.02 1.47 -16.19
CA PRO A 84 -4.91 2.22 -17.44
C PRO A 84 -4.16 1.48 -18.54
N SER A 85 -3.11 0.71 -18.19
CA SER A 85 -2.34 -0.10 -19.15
C SER A 85 -3.17 -1.16 -19.89
N HIS A 86 -4.25 -1.64 -19.25
CA HIS A 86 -5.17 -2.61 -19.85
C HIS A 86 -6.36 -1.96 -20.57
N GLY A 87 -6.41 -0.63 -20.64
CA GLY A 87 -7.56 0.09 -21.20
C GLY A 87 -8.82 0.01 -20.33
N ALA A 88 -8.71 -0.47 -19.10
CA ALA A 88 -9.85 -0.64 -18.21
C ALA A 88 -10.33 0.69 -17.60
N MET A 89 -9.46 1.68 -17.50
CA MET A 89 -9.72 2.99 -16.90
C MET A 89 -8.81 4.06 -17.50
N GLY A 90 -9.23 5.32 -17.38
CA GLY A 90 -8.43 6.49 -17.77
C GLY A 90 -7.58 7.05 -16.63
N LEU A 91 -7.08 8.27 -16.83
CA LEU A 91 -6.29 9.04 -15.86
C LEU A 91 -7.09 10.22 -15.31
N ALA A 92 -6.54 10.92 -14.31
CA ALA A 92 -7.20 12.07 -13.67
C ALA A 92 -7.51 13.19 -14.66
N GLU A 93 -6.72 13.39 -15.70
CA GLU A 93 -6.99 14.34 -16.80
C GLU A 93 -8.29 14.02 -17.57
N GLN A 94 -8.75 12.79 -17.48
CA GLN A 94 -10.00 12.28 -18.08
C GLN A 94 -11.10 12.09 -17.01
N GLY A 95 -10.90 12.61 -15.80
CA GLY A 95 -11.84 12.51 -14.68
C GLY A 95 -11.79 11.20 -13.89
N TRP A 96 -10.82 10.32 -14.17
CA TRP A 96 -10.67 9.05 -13.44
C TRP A 96 -9.75 9.22 -12.24
N VAL A 97 -10.33 9.14 -11.06
CA VAL A 97 -9.56 9.09 -9.79
C VAL A 97 -10.09 7.94 -8.97
N VAL A 98 -9.28 6.90 -8.82
CA VAL A 98 -9.55 5.81 -7.89
C VAL A 98 -9.11 6.25 -6.49
N THR A 99 -9.92 5.94 -5.49
CA THR A 99 -9.61 6.20 -4.08
C THR A 99 -9.33 4.89 -3.33
N HIS A 100 -8.78 4.98 -2.12
CA HIS A 100 -8.69 3.78 -1.27
C HIS A 100 -10.07 3.23 -0.87
N ARG A 101 -11.13 4.05 -0.85
CA ARG A 101 -12.51 3.57 -0.65
C ARG A 101 -12.95 2.63 -1.77
N ASP A 102 -12.62 2.97 -3.02
CA ASP A 102 -12.92 2.10 -4.16
C ASP A 102 -12.16 0.77 -4.05
N ASN A 103 -10.88 0.82 -3.62
CA ASN A 103 -10.07 -0.37 -3.40
C ASN A 103 -10.60 -1.23 -2.23
N VAL A 104 -10.98 -0.62 -1.11
CA VAL A 104 -11.58 -1.29 0.05
C VAL A 104 -12.88 -1.99 -0.35
N ALA A 105 -13.75 -1.31 -1.10
CA ALA A 105 -15.00 -1.90 -1.59
C ALA A 105 -14.75 -3.13 -2.48
N ALA A 106 -13.79 -3.03 -3.42
CA ALA A 106 -13.42 -4.14 -4.30
C ALA A 106 -12.79 -5.31 -3.54
N GLN A 107 -11.91 -5.04 -2.59
CA GLN A 107 -11.30 -6.04 -1.74
C GLN A 107 -12.34 -6.73 -0.84
N ARG A 108 -13.28 -5.97 -0.29
CA ARG A 108 -14.39 -6.53 0.50
C ARG A 108 -15.22 -7.50 -0.34
N HIS A 109 -15.62 -7.11 -1.54
CA HIS A 109 -16.36 -7.98 -2.46
C HIS A 109 -15.58 -9.28 -2.76
N LEU A 110 -14.27 -9.17 -3.06
CA LEU A 110 -13.41 -10.33 -3.22
C LEU A 110 -13.48 -11.28 -2.01
N LEU A 111 -13.38 -10.73 -0.81
CA LEU A 111 -13.34 -11.53 0.44
C LEU A 111 -14.67 -12.18 0.75
N GLU A 112 -15.78 -11.48 0.54
CA GLU A 112 -17.14 -12.02 0.71
C GLU A 112 -17.41 -13.16 -0.28
N GLU A 113 -17.21 -12.91 -1.57
CA GLU A 113 -17.59 -13.84 -2.63
C GLU A 113 -16.65 -15.04 -2.75
N THR A 114 -15.35 -14.84 -2.54
CA THR A 114 -14.37 -15.92 -2.74
C THR A 114 -14.14 -16.74 -1.47
N PHE A 115 -14.13 -16.10 -0.32
CA PHE A 115 -13.78 -16.75 0.95
C PHE A 115 -14.98 -16.92 1.90
N GLY A 116 -16.08 -16.20 1.65
CA GLY A 116 -17.27 -16.23 2.49
C GLY A 116 -17.00 -15.75 3.92
N VAL A 117 -16.05 -14.82 4.09
CA VAL A 117 -15.72 -14.21 5.38
C VAL A 117 -16.49 -12.90 5.55
N ASP A 118 -16.82 -12.60 6.78
CA ASP A 118 -17.43 -11.35 7.23
C ASP A 118 -16.56 -10.60 8.26
N ARG A 119 -15.37 -11.14 8.55
CA ARG A 119 -14.43 -10.60 9.53
C ARG A 119 -12.99 -10.91 9.15
N LEU A 120 -12.09 -10.00 9.50
CA LEU A 120 -10.64 -10.12 9.28
C LEU A 120 -9.91 -10.18 10.62
N ALA A 121 -9.10 -11.23 10.81
CA ALA A 121 -8.24 -11.36 11.99
C ALA A 121 -7.20 -10.23 12.07
N LEU A 122 -6.71 -9.79 10.91
CA LEU A 122 -5.74 -8.70 10.79
C LEU A 122 -5.78 -8.12 9.38
N ILE A 123 -5.61 -6.81 9.27
CA ILE A 123 -5.12 -6.17 8.05
C ILE A 123 -3.68 -5.71 8.31
N TYR A 124 -2.73 -6.28 7.57
CA TYR A 124 -1.35 -5.84 7.58
C TYR A 124 -1.09 -4.97 6.36
N GLY A 125 -0.84 -3.70 6.55
CA GLY A 125 -0.56 -2.77 5.47
C GLY A 125 0.81 -2.12 5.61
N TRP A 126 1.56 -2.05 4.50
CA TRP A 126 2.78 -1.26 4.38
C TRP A 126 2.58 -0.14 3.36
N SER A 127 3.03 1.10 3.68
CA SER A 127 2.97 2.24 2.76
C SER A 127 1.51 2.53 2.32
N MET A 128 1.19 2.59 1.05
CA MET A 128 -0.20 2.69 0.56
C MET A 128 -1.09 1.53 1.05
N GLY A 129 -0.50 0.36 1.34
CA GLY A 129 -1.25 -0.73 1.99
C GLY A 129 -1.67 -0.37 3.41
N ALA A 130 -0.86 0.40 4.15
CA ALA A 130 -1.24 0.93 5.45
C ALA A 130 -2.33 2.00 5.35
N GLN A 131 -2.28 2.86 4.33
CA GLN A 131 -3.36 3.79 4.03
C GLN A 131 -4.70 3.06 3.80
N GLN A 132 -4.66 1.94 3.07
CA GLN A 132 -5.83 1.08 2.88
C GLN A 132 -6.27 0.42 4.19
N ALA A 133 -5.34 0.01 5.07
CA ALA A 133 -5.70 -0.56 6.38
C ALA A 133 -6.44 0.45 7.27
N TYR A 134 -6.01 1.71 7.31
CA TYR A 134 -6.75 2.79 7.97
C TYR A 134 -8.14 3.00 7.33
N GLN A 135 -8.20 3.02 5.99
CA GLN A 135 -9.48 3.19 5.28
C GLN A 135 -10.46 2.04 5.60
N TRP A 136 -9.96 0.79 5.64
CA TRP A 136 -10.75 -0.37 6.06
C TRP A 136 -11.31 -0.21 7.47
N ALA A 137 -10.48 0.21 8.43
CA ALA A 137 -10.90 0.36 9.82
C ALA A 137 -11.93 1.47 10.01
N VAL A 138 -11.90 2.51 9.19
CA VAL A 138 -12.87 3.61 9.21
C VAL A 138 -14.17 3.24 8.50
N ASP A 139 -14.09 2.65 7.30
CA ASP A 139 -15.27 2.38 6.49
C ASP A 139 -15.98 1.07 6.87
N GLN A 140 -15.25 0.11 7.46
CA GLN A 140 -15.74 -1.24 7.77
C GLN A 140 -15.42 -1.66 9.23
N PRO A 141 -15.82 -0.86 10.24
CA PRO A 141 -15.39 -1.06 11.63
C PRO A 141 -15.83 -2.39 12.24
N GLU A 142 -16.90 -3.03 11.71
CA GLU A 142 -17.39 -4.33 12.18
C GLU A 142 -16.62 -5.50 11.56
N TRP A 143 -15.87 -5.26 10.48
CA TRP A 143 -15.10 -6.28 9.77
C TRP A 143 -13.71 -6.49 10.32
N VAL A 144 -13.13 -5.45 10.92
CA VAL A 144 -11.70 -5.38 11.18
C VAL A 144 -11.42 -5.53 12.67
N GLU A 145 -10.84 -6.67 13.05
CA GLU A 145 -10.45 -6.90 14.44
C GLU A 145 -9.15 -6.17 14.80
N ARG A 146 -8.19 -6.19 13.88
CA ARG A 146 -6.85 -5.60 14.08
C ARG A 146 -6.33 -4.96 12.81
N ILE A 147 -5.58 -3.87 12.96
CA ILE A 147 -4.78 -3.29 11.88
C ILE A 147 -3.32 -3.10 12.32
N CYS A 148 -2.41 -3.44 11.44
CA CYS A 148 -0.98 -3.13 11.57
C CYS A 148 -0.59 -2.19 10.42
N CYS A 149 -0.47 -0.90 10.73
CA CYS A 149 -0.17 0.16 9.77
C CYS A 149 1.33 0.45 9.80
N VAL A 150 2.05 -0.03 8.79
CA VAL A 150 3.51 0.06 8.71
C VAL A 150 3.91 1.13 7.69
N CYS A 151 4.62 2.16 8.13
CA CYS A 151 5.13 3.24 7.26
C CYS A 151 4.05 3.81 6.32
N GLY A 152 2.89 4.19 6.87
CA GLY A 152 1.80 4.82 6.13
C GLY A 152 0.85 5.55 7.09
N THR A 153 0.29 6.66 6.64
CA THR A 153 -0.56 7.57 7.44
C THR A 153 -2.03 7.51 7.04
N ALA A 154 -2.90 7.92 7.94
CA ALA A 154 -4.34 8.00 7.70
C ALA A 154 -4.75 9.11 6.70
N ARG A 155 -3.87 10.09 6.48
CA ARG A 155 -4.02 11.16 5.48
C ARG A 155 -2.66 11.45 4.86
N THR A 156 -2.62 11.69 3.55
CA THR A 156 -1.39 12.14 2.87
C THR A 156 -1.02 13.54 3.36
N SER A 157 0.11 13.62 4.10
CA SER A 157 0.57 14.89 4.67
C SER A 157 1.03 15.87 3.58
N PRO A 158 1.10 17.18 3.86
CA PRO A 158 1.56 18.16 2.86
C PRO A 158 2.94 17.86 2.29
N HIS A 159 3.88 17.38 3.10
CA HIS A 159 5.23 17.02 2.65
C HIS A 159 5.21 15.77 1.75
N ASN A 160 4.49 14.73 2.16
CA ASN A 160 4.31 13.52 1.35
C ASN A 160 3.58 13.84 0.03
N ARG A 161 2.64 14.79 0.06
CA ARG A 161 1.96 15.29 -1.14
C ARG A 161 2.94 15.94 -2.13
N LEU A 162 3.91 16.75 -1.67
CA LEU A 162 4.95 17.33 -2.52
C LEU A 162 5.78 16.24 -3.21
N PHE A 163 6.12 15.18 -2.50
CA PHE A 163 6.80 14.03 -3.08
C PHE A 163 5.98 13.40 -4.23
N CYS A 164 4.72 13.07 -4.00
CA CYS A 164 3.85 12.49 -5.02
C CYS A 164 3.70 13.41 -6.24
N LEU A 165 3.53 14.72 -6.03
CA LEU A 165 3.47 15.72 -7.10
C LEU A 165 4.77 15.79 -7.90
N SER A 166 5.94 15.70 -7.24
CA SER A 166 7.23 15.73 -7.94
C SER A 166 7.42 14.48 -8.82
N LEU A 167 7.00 13.32 -8.35
CA LEU A 167 7.01 12.09 -9.15
C LEU A 167 6.07 12.17 -10.35
N ARG A 168 4.85 12.66 -10.12
CA ARG A 168 3.88 12.85 -11.19
C ARG A 168 4.40 13.82 -12.25
N GLN A 169 4.97 14.95 -11.80
CA GLN A 169 5.57 15.96 -12.68
C GLN A 169 6.76 15.39 -13.48
N ALA A 170 7.58 14.53 -12.89
CA ALA A 170 8.68 13.89 -13.61
C ALA A 170 8.19 13.09 -14.84
N LEU A 171 7.06 12.39 -14.71
CA LEU A 171 6.46 11.66 -15.84
C LEU A 171 5.71 12.58 -16.81
N THR A 172 4.89 13.50 -16.32
CA THR A 172 4.03 14.34 -17.17
C THR A 172 4.78 15.52 -17.84
N ALA A 173 6.00 15.82 -17.41
CA ALA A 173 6.89 16.78 -18.09
C ALA A 173 7.73 16.12 -19.21
N ASP A 174 7.69 14.79 -19.36
CA ASP A 174 8.38 14.11 -20.46
C ASP A 174 7.79 14.55 -21.81
N ALA A 175 8.67 14.70 -22.82
CA ALA A 175 8.29 15.14 -24.17
C ALA A 175 7.25 14.22 -24.85
N HIS A 176 7.13 12.98 -24.39
CA HIS A 176 6.16 12.01 -24.91
C HIS A 176 4.79 12.05 -24.22
N TRP A 177 4.61 12.89 -23.19
CA TRP A 177 3.33 13.06 -22.53
C TRP A 177 2.29 13.71 -23.43
N THR A 178 1.11 13.09 -23.57
CA THR A 178 0.02 13.57 -24.47
C THR A 178 -1.16 14.18 -23.73
N GLY A 179 -1.11 14.29 -22.40
CA GLY A 179 -2.25 14.71 -21.58
C GLY A 179 -3.18 13.57 -21.15
N ALA A 180 -3.05 12.38 -21.74
CA ALA A 180 -3.87 11.21 -21.40
C ALA A 180 -3.09 9.88 -21.48
N GLY A 181 -1.78 9.98 -21.68
CA GLY A 181 -0.87 8.85 -21.83
C GLY A 181 0.43 9.28 -22.47
N PHE A 182 1.11 8.35 -23.14
CA PHE A 182 2.42 8.59 -23.75
C PHE A 182 2.44 8.14 -25.20
N SER A 183 3.03 8.97 -26.08
CA SER A 183 3.23 8.65 -27.49
C SER A 183 4.38 7.65 -27.74
N SER A 184 5.32 7.59 -26.78
CA SER A 184 6.45 6.64 -26.70
C SER A 184 6.85 6.48 -25.23
N PRO A 185 7.64 5.45 -24.86
CA PRO A 185 8.12 5.29 -23.49
C PRO A 185 8.81 6.57 -22.98
N PRO A 186 8.42 7.09 -21.79
CA PRO A 186 8.99 8.32 -21.22
C PRO A 186 10.30 8.02 -20.49
N GLU A 187 11.36 7.70 -21.23
CA GLU A 187 12.64 7.27 -20.67
C GLU A 187 13.26 8.34 -19.76
N GLN A 188 13.21 9.59 -20.18
CA GLN A 188 13.75 10.70 -19.39
C GLN A 188 12.90 10.95 -18.15
N GLY A 189 11.58 10.87 -18.28
CA GLY A 189 10.65 10.96 -17.16
C GLY A 189 10.89 9.86 -16.12
N LEU A 190 11.07 8.61 -16.56
CA LEU A 190 11.35 7.48 -15.67
C LEU A 190 12.72 7.58 -14.98
N ARG A 191 13.75 8.11 -15.65
CA ARG A 191 15.05 8.39 -15.01
C ARG A 191 14.92 9.44 -13.91
N THR A 192 14.26 10.56 -14.21
CA THR A 192 13.98 11.62 -13.22
C THR A 192 13.14 11.08 -12.06
N TYR A 193 12.13 10.30 -12.36
CA TYR A 193 11.30 9.62 -11.38
C TYR A 193 12.11 8.73 -10.44
N ALA A 194 13.00 7.89 -10.99
CA ALA A 194 13.83 6.98 -10.20
C ALA A 194 14.78 7.74 -9.26
N LEU A 195 15.37 8.86 -9.71
CA LEU A 195 16.22 9.74 -8.90
C LEU A 195 15.46 10.35 -7.72
N ILE A 196 14.27 10.90 -7.98
CA ILE A 196 13.42 11.47 -6.93
C ILE A 196 13.01 10.38 -5.95
N TYR A 197 12.54 9.22 -6.47
CA TYR A 197 12.06 8.14 -5.63
C TYR A 197 13.16 7.59 -4.73
N ALA A 198 14.34 7.33 -5.27
CA ALA A 198 15.49 6.82 -4.52
C ALA A 198 15.90 7.76 -3.37
N SER A 199 15.94 9.08 -3.65
CA SER A 199 16.36 10.09 -2.67
C SER A 199 15.42 10.21 -1.46
N TRP A 200 14.17 9.77 -1.60
CA TRP A 200 13.17 9.78 -0.52
C TRP A 200 12.97 8.41 0.12
N ALA A 201 13.10 7.31 -0.66
CA ALA A 201 12.83 5.96 -0.17
C ALA A 201 13.91 5.43 0.77
N ALA A 202 15.17 5.77 0.49
CA ALA A 202 16.30 5.36 1.29
C ALA A 202 16.89 6.55 2.07
N SER A 203 17.46 6.26 3.22
CA SER A 203 18.00 7.28 4.11
C SER A 203 19.37 7.82 3.63
N GLN A 204 19.78 8.97 4.17
CA GLN A 204 21.13 9.47 3.96
C GLN A 204 22.22 8.51 4.47
N PRO A 205 22.10 7.88 5.67
CA PRO A 205 23.02 6.83 6.10
C PRO A 205 23.11 5.66 5.11
N PHE A 206 21.98 5.19 4.57
CA PHE A 206 21.96 4.16 3.52
C PHE A 206 22.85 4.53 2.34
N PHE A 207 22.69 5.73 1.78
CA PHE A 207 23.48 6.16 0.62
C PHE A 207 24.95 6.38 0.94
N ARG A 208 25.33 6.71 2.19
CA ARG A 208 26.75 6.74 2.61
C ARG A 208 27.40 5.35 2.57
N GLY A 209 26.61 4.29 2.68
CA GLY A 209 27.07 2.89 2.61
C GLY A 209 27.18 2.33 1.19
N VAL A 210 26.63 3.03 0.18
CA VAL A 210 26.70 2.61 -1.23
C VAL A 210 28.13 2.78 -1.73
N GLN A 211 28.69 1.74 -2.36
CA GLN A 211 30.11 1.71 -2.77
C GLN A 211 30.34 2.27 -4.19
N GLU A 212 29.38 2.02 -5.09
CA GLU A 212 29.41 2.56 -6.46
C GLU A 212 28.97 4.03 -6.52
N PRO A 213 29.25 4.76 -7.62
CA PRO A 213 28.67 6.08 -7.84
C PRO A 213 27.15 6.07 -7.71
N VAL A 214 26.58 7.04 -7.00
CA VAL A 214 25.15 7.04 -6.65
C VAL A 214 24.26 7.03 -7.89
N GLU A 215 24.69 7.67 -8.98
CA GLU A 215 23.99 7.68 -10.26
C GLU A 215 23.90 6.25 -10.83
N GLN A 216 25.00 5.51 -10.78
CA GLN A 216 25.05 4.12 -11.21
C GLN A 216 24.17 3.23 -10.32
N HIS A 217 24.17 3.45 -9.01
CA HIS A 217 23.28 2.74 -8.08
C HIS A 217 21.82 2.95 -8.44
N VAL A 218 21.40 4.18 -8.71
CA VAL A 218 20.01 4.49 -9.11
C VAL A 218 19.67 3.83 -10.45
N GLU A 219 20.54 3.91 -11.42
CA GLU A 219 20.31 3.30 -12.74
C GLU A 219 20.22 1.76 -12.68
N GLN A 220 20.94 1.11 -11.79
CA GLN A 220 20.97 -0.36 -11.71
C GLN A 220 19.97 -0.95 -10.73
N GLN A 221 19.60 -0.23 -9.66
CA GLN A 221 18.74 -0.78 -8.61
C GLN A 221 17.32 -0.21 -8.61
N TRP A 222 17.14 1.06 -9.02
CA TRP A 222 15.86 1.75 -8.93
C TRP A 222 15.15 1.88 -10.28
N LEU A 223 15.85 2.33 -11.30
CA LEU A 223 15.26 2.55 -12.62
C LEU A 223 14.62 1.27 -13.21
N PRO A 224 15.26 0.07 -13.17
CA PRO A 224 14.65 -1.14 -13.70
C PRO A 224 13.35 -1.53 -12.99
N HIS A 225 13.23 -1.19 -11.70
CA HIS A 225 12.00 -1.43 -10.95
C HIS A 225 10.83 -0.66 -11.54
N TYR A 226 11.02 0.60 -11.94
CA TYR A 226 9.95 1.43 -12.52
C TYR A 226 9.72 1.17 -14.01
N GLN A 227 10.74 0.77 -14.74
CA GLN A 227 10.62 0.39 -16.15
C GLN A 227 9.77 -0.87 -16.38
N ARG A 228 9.55 -1.69 -15.36
CA ARG A 228 8.62 -2.84 -15.44
C ARG A 228 7.14 -2.46 -15.38
N HIS A 229 6.83 -1.21 -15.05
CA HIS A 229 5.48 -0.68 -14.97
C HIS A 229 5.13 0.15 -16.19
N ASP A 230 3.86 0.14 -16.57
CA ASP A 230 3.34 1.15 -17.48
C ASP A 230 3.31 2.50 -16.74
N PRO A 231 3.87 3.57 -17.32
CA PRO A 231 3.89 4.88 -16.65
C PRO A 231 2.50 5.44 -16.34
N ARG A 232 1.46 5.04 -17.10
CA ARG A 232 0.07 5.42 -16.81
C ARG A 232 -0.42 4.80 -15.51
N ASP A 233 -0.01 3.57 -15.22
CA ASP A 233 -0.37 2.88 -13.98
C ASP A 233 0.34 3.55 -12.79
N LEU A 234 1.60 3.96 -12.95
CA LEU A 234 2.30 4.73 -11.93
C LEU A 234 1.58 6.04 -11.62
N ILE A 235 1.12 6.78 -12.65
CA ILE A 235 0.36 8.03 -12.48
C ILE A 235 -0.97 7.77 -11.77
N ALA A 236 -1.74 6.77 -12.20
CA ALA A 236 -3.04 6.45 -11.59
C ALA A 236 -2.90 6.12 -10.08
N MET A 237 -1.88 5.34 -9.70
CA MET A 237 -1.62 5.05 -8.30
C MET A 237 -1.13 6.29 -7.51
N LEU A 238 -0.37 7.21 -8.14
CA LEU A 238 -0.02 8.50 -7.50
C LEU A 238 -1.25 9.35 -7.25
N ASP A 239 -2.20 9.38 -8.18
CA ASP A 239 -3.45 10.12 -8.01
C ASP A 239 -4.30 9.51 -6.88
N THR A 240 -4.32 8.19 -6.72
CA THR A 240 -4.92 7.50 -5.56
C THR A 240 -4.24 7.91 -4.25
N TRP A 241 -2.90 7.94 -4.23
CA TRP A 241 -2.13 8.35 -3.04
C TRP A 241 -2.38 9.82 -2.68
N LEU A 242 -2.39 10.70 -3.69
CA LEU A 242 -2.70 12.12 -3.51
C LEU A 242 -4.11 12.38 -2.97
N ALA A 243 -5.07 11.53 -3.34
CA ALA A 243 -6.47 11.64 -2.90
C ALA A 243 -6.72 11.06 -1.50
N HIS A 244 -5.72 10.40 -0.88
CA HIS A 244 -5.94 9.69 0.38
C HIS A 244 -6.17 10.62 1.57
N ASP A 245 -7.36 10.48 2.15
CA ASP A 245 -7.81 11.07 3.42
C ASP A 245 -8.96 10.22 3.98
N VAL A 246 -8.71 9.45 5.03
CA VAL A 246 -9.76 8.61 5.64
C VAL A 246 -10.93 9.42 6.19
N ALA A 247 -10.69 10.68 6.54
CA ALA A 247 -11.72 11.58 7.06
C ALA A 247 -12.53 12.27 5.94
N ALA A 248 -12.14 12.13 4.67
CA ALA A 248 -12.81 12.77 3.52
C ALA A 248 -13.05 14.28 3.73
N GLY A 249 -12.05 14.98 4.26
CA GLY A 249 -12.12 16.42 4.56
C GLY A 249 -12.73 16.78 5.91
N ALA A 250 -13.27 15.81 6.67
CA ALA A 250 -13.70 16.01 8.04
C ALA A 250 -12.52 16.10 9.02
N ASP A 251 -12.83 16.23 10.32
CA ASP A 251 -11.80 16.24 11.38
C ASP A 251 -11.11 14.88 11.51
N LEU A 252 -9.82 14.84 11.20
CA LEU A 252 -9.05 13.59 11.21
C LEU A 252 -8.93 12.98 12.61
N PRO A 253 -8.56 13.73 13.68
CA PRO A 253 -8.52 13.17 15.02
C PRO A 253 -9.83 12.51 15.46
N SER A 254 -10.98 13.14 15.21
CA SER A 254 -12.28 12.56 15.54
C SER A 254 -12.59 11.30 14.73
N THR A 255 -12.18 11.26 13.46
CA THR A 255 -12.34 10.07 12.61
C THR A 255 -11.48 8.91 13.15
N LEU A 256 -10.23 9.18 13.51
CA LEU A 256 -9.32 8.19 14.06
C LEU A 256 -9.77 7.69 15.45
N ALA A 257 -10.34 8.58 16.27
CA ALA A 257 -10.89 8.22 17.57
C ALA A 257 -12.07 7.23 17.48
N ALA A 258 -12.72 7.10 16.33
CA ALA A 258 -13.80 6.16 16.11
C ALA A 258 -13.33 4.75 15.67
N ILE A 259 -12.04 4.55 15.41
CA ILE A 259 -11.49 3.25 15.04
C ILE A 259 -11.62 2.28 16.22
N ARG A 260 -12.27 1.13 15.97
CA ARG A 260 -12.49 0.07 16.97
C ARG A 260 -11.42 -1.01 16.95
N ALA A 261 -10.77 -1.20 15.80
CA ALA A 261 -9.76 -2.22 15.61
C ALA A 261 -8.57 -2.04 16.56
N ARG A 262 -8.05 -3.13 17.11
CA ARG A 262 -6.75 -3.11 17.82
C ARG A 262 -5.68 -2.66 16.83
N THR A 263 -4.98 -1.58 17.13
CA THR A 263 -4.12 -0.91 16.18
C THR A 263 -2.66 -0.92 16.63
N ALA A 264 -1.78 -1.35 15.71
CA ALA A 264 -0.34 -1.10 15.79
C ALA A 264 0.05 -0.12 14.68
N VAL A 265 0.70 0.98 15.04
CA VAL A 265 1.26 1.97 14.12
C VAL A 265 2.77 1.87 14.18
N VAL A 266 3.40 1.58 13.05
CA VAL A 266 4.82 1.26 12.96
C VAL A 266 5.52 2.22 12.01
N ALA A 267 6.49 2.99 12.50
CA ALA A 267 7.31 3.90 11.69
C ALA A 267 8.73 3.38 11.50
N GLY A 268 9.37 3.74 10.39
CA GLY A 268 10.81 3.65 10.21
C GLY A 268 11.49 4.96 10.64
N SER A 269 12.57 4.88 11.41
CA SER A 269 13.23 6.06 12.00
C SER A 269 13.72 7.10 10.99
N HIS A 270 13.98 6.67 9.75
CA HIS A 270 14.47 7.53 8.66
C HIS A 270 13.50 7.58 7.47
N ASP A 271 12.21 7.27 7.69
CA ASP A 271 11.21 7.37 6.63
C ASP A 271 10.93 8.85 6.32
N LEU A 272 11.09 9.22 5.06
CA LEU A 272 10.84 10.58 4.59
C LEU A 272 9.45 10.71 3.94
N TYR A 273 8.81 9.61 3.55
CA TYR A 273 7.47 9.64 2.99
C TYR A 273 6.43 9.80 4.08
N PHE A 274 6.48 8.91 5.06
CA PHE A 274 5.59 8.84 6.21
C PHE A 274 6.45 8.98 7.46
N THR A 275 6.61 10.22 7.88
CA THR A 275 7.55 10.55 8.96
C THR A 275 7.12 9.93 10.29
N PRO A 276 8.08 9.61 11.18
CA PRO A 276 7.74 9.14 12.53
C PRO A 276 6.77 10.07 13.26
N ASP A 277 6.89 11.37 13.07
CA ASP A 277 6.03 12.36 13.72
C ASP A 277 4.59 12.30 13.22
N ASP A 278 4.38 12.16 11.89
CA ASP A 278 3.04 12.00 11.31
C ASP A 278 2.37 10.71 11.82
N LEU A 279 3.12 9.59 11.86
CA LEU A 279 2.58 8.33 12.35
C LEU A 279 2.33 8.35 13.87
N ALA A 280 3.17 9.05 14.65
CA ALA A 280 2.97 9.22 16.08
C ALA A 280 1.69 10.01 16.37
N ALA A 281 1.40 11.03 15.55
CA ALA A 281 0.16 11.80 15.66
C ALA A 281 -1.08 10.93 15.36
N ASP A 282 -1.03 10.08 14.31
CA ASP A 282 -2.10 9.13 14.00
C ASP A 282 -2.30 8.13 15.16
N ALA A 283 -1.21 7.57 15.70
CA ALA A 283 -1.27 6.63 16.81
C ALA A 283 -1.88 7.26 18.08
N ALA A 284 -1.54 8.51 18.36
CA ALA A 284 -2.07 9.25 19.51
C ALA A 284 -3.57 9.53 19.40
N ALA A 285 -4.11 9.65 18.18
CA ALA A 285 -5.52 9.89 17.93
C ALA A 285 -6.39 8.62 17.99
N ILE A 286 -5.78 7.42 17.91
CA ILE A 286 -6.53 6.15 17.94
C ILE A 286 -6.54 5.57 19.35
N PRO A 287 -7.71 5.33 19.98
CA PRO A 287 -7.80 4.78 21.32
C PRO A 287 -7.10 3.43 21.47
N GLY A 288 -6.12 3.35 22.36
CA GLY A 288 -5.40 2.10 22.66
C GLY A 288 -4.42 1.64 21.59
N ALA A 289 -4.15 2.45 20.58
CA ALA A 289 -3.14 2.13 19.57
C ALA A 289 -1.75 1.98 20.21
N LYS A 290 -0.96 1.03 19.66
CA LYS A 290 0.43 0.82 20.05
C LYS A 290 1.34 1.46 19.02
N TRP A 291 2.19 2.37 19.48
CA TRP A 291 3.22 3.01 18.68
C TRP A 291 4.51 2.21 18.71
N HIS A 292 5.11 2.01 17.53
CA HIS A 292 6.39 1.32 17.36
C HIS A 292 7.30 2.10 16.42
N LEU A 293 8.58 2.19 16.75
CA LEU A 293 9.62 2.79 15.92
C LEU A 293 10.70 1.76 15.60
N ILE A 294 10.82 1.41 14.32
CA ILE A 294 11.92 0.57 13.83
C ILE A 294 13.14 1.45 13.59
N GLN A 295 14.18 1.24 14.37
CA GLN A 295 15.47 1.88 14.15
C GLN A 295 16.16 1.21 12.98
N SER A 296 16.26 1.92 11.84
CA SER A 296 16.82 1.36 10.60
C SER A 296 17.33 2.46 9.68
N GLU A 297 18.44 2.21 9.03
CA GLU A 297 18.99 3.09 8.00
C GLU A 297 18.31 2.90 6.62
N LEU A 298 17.40 1.92 6.51
CA LEU A 298 16.74 1.61 5.23
C LEU A 298 15.69 2.65 4.79
N GLY A 299 15.44 3.70 5.60
CA GLY A 299 14.40 4.69 5.31
C GLY A 299 13.01 4.06 5.27
N HIS A 300 12.22 4.38 4.25
CA HIS A 300 10.89 3.78 4.04
C HIS A 300 10.90 2.25 3.90
N ARG A 301 12.01 1.70 3.39
CA ARG A 301 12.16 0.25 3.22
C ARG A 301 12.31 -0.51 4.54
N ALA A 302 12.45 0.18 5.68
CA ALA A 302 12.39 -0.45 7.00
C ALA A 302 11.08 -1.21 7.23
N GLY A 303 9.98 -0.74 6.63
CA GLY A 303 8.68 -1.41 6.69
C GLY A 303 8.49 -2.56 5.68
N ASN A 304 9.39 -2.70 4.70
CA ASN A 304 9.38 -3.79 3.71
C ASN A 304 10.79 -4.36 3.49
N PRO A 305 11.39 -4.93 4.54
CA PRO A 305 12.81 -5.31 4.55
C PRO A 305 13.03 -6.72 4.02
N HIS A 306 12.94 -6.92 2.70
CA HIS A 306 13.08 -8.23 2.04
C HIS A 306 14.31 -9.04 2.47
N SER A 307 15.43 -8.37 2.76
CA SER A 307 16.73 -9.01 3.03
C SER A 307 17.29 -8.69 4.41
N SER A 308 16.63 -7.88 5.22
CA SER A 308 17.09 -7.53 6.56
C SER A 308 16.35 -8.32 7.63
N ALA A 309 17.02 -9.33 8.20
CA ALA A 309 16.47 -10.19 9.25
C ALA A 309 16.15 -9.39 10.54
N ALA A 310 16.87 -8.31 10.81
CA ALA A 310 16.67 -7.50 12.02
C ALA A 310 15.32 -6.77 12.00
N GLU A 311 14.97 -6.12 10.90
CA GLU A 311 13.68 -5.45 10.73
C GLU A 311 12.54 -6.47 10.59
N GLN A 312 12.76 -7.58 9.86
CA GLN A 312 11.77 -8.67 9.78
C GLN A 312 11.39 -9.21 11.16
N GLN A 313 12.36 -9.46 12.04
CA GLN A 313 12.10 -9.93 13.40
C GLN A 313 11.36 -8.89 14.25
N GLN A 314 11.61 -7.60 14.05
CA GLN A 314 10.86 -6.54 14.74
C GLN A 314 9.40 -6.54 14.29
N LEU A 315 9.15 -6.58 12.97
CA LEU A 315 7.79 -6.67 12.41
C LEU A 315 7.07 -7.94 12.88
N GLN A 316 7.75 -9.09 12.87
CA GLN A 316 7.19 -10.35 13.35
C GLN A 316 6.72 -10.26 14.82
N ARG A 317 7.55 -9.69 15.70
CA ARG A 317 7.19 -9.49 17.12
C ARG A 317 5.98 -8.59 17.27
N ILE A 318 5.97 -7.44 16.59
CA ILE A 318 4.86 -6.49 16.63
C ILE A 318 3.54 -7.16 16.19
N VAL A 319 3.58 -7.92 15.09
CA VAL A 319 2.41 -8.64 14.58
C VAL A 319 1.97 -9.74 15.54
N ALA A 320 2.91 -10.51 16.09
CA ALA A 320 2.60 -11.58 17.05
C ALA A 320 1.96 -11.02 18.33
N ASP A 321 2.49 -9.92 18.86
CA ASP A 321 1.96 -9.22 20.03
C ASP A 321 0.55 -8.65 19.76
N LEU A 322 0.33 -8.11 18.56
CA LEU A 322 -0.99 -7.60 18.15
C LEU A 322 -2.03 -8.73 18.03
N LEU A 323 -1.65 -9.84 17.40
CA LEU A 323 -2.53 -11.01 17.22
C LEU A 323 -2.85 -11.73 18.55
N ALA A 324 -1.95 -11.63 19.54
CA ALA A 324 -2.19 -12.19 20.87
C ALA A 324 -3.16 -11.35 21.73
N GLN A 325 -3.46 -10.11 21.37
CA GLN A 325 -4.39 -9.26 22.10
C GLN A 325 -5.82 -9.78 21.99
N PRO A 326 -6.58 -9.88 23.11
CA PRO A 326 -7.97 -10.27 23.07
C PRO A 326 -8.80 -9.25 22.29
N ILE A 327 -9.77 -9.75 21.53
CA ILE A 327 -10.75 -8.92 20.84
C ILE A 327 -11.81 -8.54 21.88
N THR A 328 -12.03 -7.26 22.04
CA THR A 328 -13.18 -6.75 22.79
C THR A 328 -14.28 -6.48 21.76
N LEU A 329 -15.22 -7.42 21.65
CA LEU A 329 -16.43 -7.24 20.83
C LEU A 329 -17.32 -6.14 21.39
#